data_707d80bc250083df9e43238b75e97d8c
#
_entry.id   707d80bc250083df9e43238b75e97d8c
#
_cell.length_a   1.000
_cell.length_b   1.000
_cell.length_c   1.000
_cell.angle_alpha   90.00
_cell.angle_beta   90.00
_cell.angle_gamma   90.00
#
_symmetry.space_group_name_H-M   'P 1'
#
loop_
_entity.id
_entity.type
_entity.pdbx_description
1 polymer ?
#
loop_
_entity_poly.entity_id
_entity_poly.type
_entity_poly.pdbx_seq_one_letter_code
_entity_poly.pdbx_strand_id
1 'polypeptide(L)'
;SCDVCHTVTGLSQTVHTSNSGAASAQYRLYPGENIKFGPIEIPESNGFHESFYLPTYQVSEQCLPCHDLVVREAETEITFTEWNRIPGFSMFGGIPCQSCHMPEKEDGTHDHNFIGVDLDLGIPYLENPLFEKVSDMLESSVEMSFEVWGQYLPESISMLDTLYIPIAIESLTAHSIPSGTSFNREAWIELTVSNNDNIIYSSGLLFQNSAALDYNDDDLLLFKSYLLDAVGDTTHSVIDSHEIINNSLPAYTQRFKIYEFVLPENLNGTLSVQARMLFRP
;
A
#
# COMPACT_ATOMS: atom_id res chain seq x y z
N SER A 1 -9.63 12.35 17.78
CA SER A 1 -10.82 12.48 18.62
C SER A 1 -11.91 11.55 18.10
N CYS A 2 -12.53 10.77 18.97
CA CYS A 2 -13.65 9.87 18.63
C CYS A 2 -14.82 10.59 17.94
N ASP A 3 -14.99 11.88 18.22
CA ASP A 3 -16.07 12.67 17.65
C ASP A 3 -16.00 12.84 16.15
N VAL A 4 -14.82 12.86 15.54
CA VAL A 4 -14.69 12.98 14.08
C VAL A 4 -15.42 11.88 13.35
N CYS A 5 -15.28 10.64 13.83
CA CYS A 5 -15.92 9.47 13.21
C CYS A 5 -17.32 9.21 13.81
N HIS A 6 -17.45 9.21 15.14
CA HIS A 6 -18.67 8.77 15.83
C HIS A 6 -19.80 9.81 15.89
N THR A 7 -19.68 10.93 15.20
CA THR A 7 -20.79 11.87 14.93
C THR A 7 -21.30 11.79 13.48
N VAL A 8 -20.73 10.91 12.66
CA VAL A 8 -21.17 10.70 11.27
C VAL A 8 -22.54 10.03 11.27
N THR A 9 -23.49 10.62 10.58
CA THR A 9 -24.86 10.11 10.40
C THR A 9 -25.13 9.59 9.00
N GLY A 10 -24.20 9.74 8.09
CA GLY A 10 -24.29 9.29 6.72
C GLY A 10 -23.33 10.03 5.81
N LEU A 11 -23.46 9.73 4.52
CA LEU A 11 -22.62 10.28 3.46
C LEU A 11 -23.48 11.04 2.46
N SER A 12 -22.90 12.05 1.83
CA SER A 12 -23.39 12.65 0.61
C SER A 12 -22.39 12.42 -0.49
N GLN A 13 -22.81 11.83 -1.60
CA GLN A 13 -21.93 11.69 -2.77
C GLN A 13 -21.64 13.05 -3.37
N THR A 14 -20.41 13.27 -3.75
CA THR A 14 -19.98 14.44 -4.50
C THR A 14 -19.89 14.04 -5.97
N VAL A 15 -20.53 14.77 -6.84
CA VAL A 15 -20.31 14.59 -8.28
C VAL A 15 -18.99 15.28 -8.61
N HIS A 16 -18.00 14.53 -9.04
CA HIS A 16 -16.74 15.09 -9.53
C HIS A 16 -17.01 15.94 -10.76
N THR A 17 -16.71 17.23 -10.65
CA THR A 17 -16.58 18.10 -11.82
C THR A 17 -15.10 18.32 -12.07
N SER A 18 -14.67 18.31 -13.31
CA SER A 18 -13.30 18.38 -13.79
C SER A 18 -12.45 19.56 -13.26
N ASN A 19 -12.99 20.42 -12.43
CA ASN A 19 -12.33 21.60 -11.86
C ASN A 19 -12.37 21.69 -10.33
N SER A 20 -12.93 20.72 -9.65
CA SER A 20 -12.98 20.74 -8.19
C SER A 20 -12.10 19.63 -7.62
N GLY A 21 -11.02 19.98 -6.95
CA GLY A 21 -10.40 19.05 -6.02
C GLY A 21 -11.42 18.75 -4.92
N ALA A 22 -12.04 17.58 -4.96
CA ALA A 22 -13.03 17.20 -3.98
C ALA A 22 -12.95 15.69 -3.72
N ALA A 23 -13.11 15.33 -2.46
CA ALA A 23 -13.37 13.95 -2.08
C ALA A 23 -14.65 13.45 -2.77
N SER A 24 -14.69 12.16 -3.13
CA SER A 24 -15.82 11.52 -3.80
C SER A 24 -17.09 11.49 -2.95
N ALA A 25 -16.96 11.72 -1.64
CA ALA A 25 -18.09 11.88 -0.74
C ALA A 25 -17.76 12.85 0.42
N GLN A 26 -18.77 13.26 1.12
CA GLN A 26 -18.67 14.10 2.32
C GLN A 26 -19.45 13.48 3.46
N TYR A 27 -18.94 13.59 4.68
CA TYR A 27 -19.67 13.19 5.87
C TYR A 27 -20.81 14.16 6.17
N ARG A 28 -21.96 13.58 6.54
CA ARG A 28 -23.00 14.31 7.26
C ARG A 28 -22.74 14.09 8.76
N LEU A 29 -22.49 15.17 9.46
CA LEU A 29 -22.15 15.12 10.88
C LEU A 29 -23.33 15.59 11.73
N TYR A 30 -23.44 15.01 12.92
CA TYR A 30 -24.37 15.44 13.96
C TYR A 30 -23.59 15.86 15.22
N PRO A 31 -22.90 16.99 15.17
CA PRO A 31 -22.11 17.51 16.31
C PRO A 31 -23.00 18.21 17.32
N GLY A 32 -22.52 18.30 18.55
CA GLY A 32 -23.11 19.15 19.58
C GLY A 32 -24.11 18.48 20.53
N GLU A 33 -24.46 17.24 20.25
CA GLU A 33 -25.25 16.39 21.15
C GLU A 33 -24.36 15.32 21.79
N ASN A 34 -24.71 14.86 22.99
CA ASN A 34 -24.01 13.74 23.63
C ASN A 34 -24.44 12.40 23.03
N ILE A 35 -24.38 12.30 21.71
CA ILE A 35 -24.78 11.13 20.92
C ILE A 35 -23.57 10.63 20.14
N LYS A 36 -23.39 9.31 20.13
CA LYS A 36 -22.38 8.61 19.31
C LYS A 36 -23.05 7.52 18.49
N PHE A 37 -22.60 7.38 17.25
CA PHE A 37 -23.03 6.33 16.35
C PHE A 37 -21.93 5.30 16.16
N GLY A 38 -22.30 4.05 15.90
CA GLY A 38 -21.34 2.97 15.72
C GLY A 38 -21.94 1.71 15.10
N PRO A 39 -21.14 0.66 14.92
CA PRO A 39 -21.55 -0.59 14.28
C PRO A 39 -22.28 -1.56 15.19
N ILE A 40 -22.33 -1.34 16.50
CA ILE A 40 -22.92 -2.26 17.47
C ILE A 40 -24.44 -2.13 17.40
N GLU A 41 -25.14 -3.22 17.06
CA GLU A 41 -26.61 -3.21 16.85
C GLU A 41 -27.41 -2.89 18.12
N ILE A 42 -26.91 -3.31 19.27
CA ILE A 42 -27.55 -3.05 20.58
C ILE A 42 -26.50 -2.36 21.46
N PRO A 43 -26.24 -1.07 21.22
CA PRO A 43 -25.21 -0.37 21.98
C PRO A 43 -25.72 0.01 23.38
N GLU A 44 -24.81 -0.02 24.33
CA GLU A 44 -25.09 0.50 25.67
C GLU A 44 -24.77 1.99 25.73
N SER A 45 -25.73 2.79 26.22
CA SER A 45 -25.49 4.19 26.56
C SER A 45 -24.82 4.28 27.94
N ASN A 46 -24.03 5.31 28.13
CA ASN A 46 -23.31 5.54 29.39
C ASN A 46 -23.54 6.97 29.92
N GLY A 47 -22.90 7.33 31.04
CA GLY A 47 -23.07 8.64 31.65
C GLY A 47 -22.45 9.81 30.85
N PHE A 48 -21.74 9.55 29.74
CA PHE A 48 -21.08 10.55 28.93
C PHE A 48 -21.79 10.79 27.61
N HIS A 49 -22.42 9.75 27.02
CA HIS A 49 -23.14 9.87 25.74
C HIS A 49 -24.20 8.77 25.57
N GLU A 50 -25.21 9.05 24.81
CA GLU A 50 -26.12 8.06 24.26
C GLU A 50 -25.47 7.41 23.04
N SER A 51 -25.74 6.10 22.83
CA SER A 51 -25.17 5.33 21.75
C SER A 51 -26.25 4.81 20.83
N PHE A 52 -26.04 4.92 19.51
CA PHE A 52 -26.97 4.47 18.49
C PHE A 52 -26.26 3.64 17.41
N TYR A 53 -26.93 2.57 17.00
CA TYR A 53 -26.49 1.78 15.85
C TYR A 53 -26.67 2.53 14.54
N LEU A 54 -25.67 2.45 13.68
CA LEU A 54 -25.76 2.94 12.32
C LEU A 54 -24.99 2.01 11.38
N PRO A 55 -25.66 1.34 10.42
CA PRO A 55 -25.03 0.32 9.55
C PRO A 55 -23.92 0.86 8.65
N THR A 56 -23.86 2.17 8.40
CA THR A 56 -22.77 2.79 7.60
C THR A 56 -21.38 2.58 8.20
N TYR A 57 -21.30 2.26 9.50
CA TYR A 57 -20.00 1.96 10.14
C TYR A 57 -19.46 0.56 9.83
N GLN A 58 -20.27 -0.30 9.22
CA GLN A 58 -19.88 -1.66 8.85
C GLN A 58 -19.46 -1.81 7.38
N VAL A 59 -19.49 -0.73 6.60
CA VAL A 59 -19.23 -0.75 5.16
C VAL A 59 -18.07 0.17 4.78
N SER A 60 -17.39 -0.17 3.71
CA SER A 60 -16.21 0.57 3.23
C SER A 60 -16.49 2.02 2.85
N GLU A 61 -17.74 2.33 2.50
CA GLU A 61 -18.17 3.70 2.18
C GLU A 61 -17.89 4.69 3.31
N GLN A 62 -17.79 4.22 4.55
CA GLN A 62 -17.36 5.05 5.68
C GLN A 62 -15.96 5.64 5.49
N CYS A 63 -15.09 4.98 4.72
CA CYS A 63 -13.71 5.40 4.47
C CYS A 63 -13.61 6.32 3.24
N LEU A 64 -14.59 6.27 2.33
CA LEU A 64 -14.61 6.97 1.06
C LEU A 64 -14.30 8.49 1.15
N PRO A 65 -14.81 9.28 2.09
CA PRO A 65 -14.56 10.72 2.12
C PRO A 65 -13.10 11.13 2.32
N CYS A 66 -12.28 10.23 2.88
CA CYS A 66 -10.85 10.47 3.09
C CYS A 66 -9.98 9.66 2.11
N HIS A 67 -10.49 8.52 1.60
CA HIS A 67 -9.73 7.58 0.79
C HIS A 67 -10.20 7.51 -0.68
N ASP A 68 -10.73 8.64 -1.19
CA ASP A 68 -11.00 8.84 -2.60
C ASP A 68 -11.02 10.33 -2.93
N LEU A 69 -9.93 10.80 -3.52
CA LEU A 69 -9.72 12.21 -3.85
C LEU A 69 -9.18 12.35 -5.27
N VAL A 70 -9.90 13.08 -6.08
CA VAL A 70 -9.46 13.50 -7.40
C VAL A 70 -9.23 15.02 -7.40
N VAL A 71 -8.05 15.45 -7.78
CA VAL A 71 -7.69 16.86 -7.91
C VAL A 71 -7.60 17.19 -9.40
N ARG A 72 -8.50 18.03 -9.88
CA ARG A 72 -8.72 18.26 -11.31
C ARG A 72 -8.98 16.92 -12.03
N GLU A 73 -8.01 16.41 -12.79
CA GLU A 73 -8.10 15.13 -13.50
C GLU A 73 -7.16 14.07 -12.91
N ALA A 74 -6.31 14.44 -11.93
CA ALA A 74 -5.39 13.52 -11.28
C ALA A 74 -6.10 12.73 -10.17
N GLU A 75 -6.11 11.42 -10.27
CA GLU A 75 -6.59 10.48 -9.26
C GLU A 75 -5.55 10.37 -8.14
N THR A 76 -5.47 11.40 -7.27
CA THR A 76 -4.38 11.57 -6.29
C THR A 76 -4.49 10.64 -5.08
N GLU A 77 -5.70 10.22 -4.75
CA GLU A 77 -6.00 9.24 -3.70
C GLU A 77 -7.23 8.47 -4.15
N ILE A 78 -7.09 7.19 -4.51
CA ILE A 78 -8.20 6.39 -5.05
C ILE A 78 -8.30 4.99 -4.42
N THR A 79 -7.81 4.83 -3.20
CA THR A 79 -7.79 3.52 -2.51
C THR A 79 -9.19 2.90 -2.44
N PHE A 80 -10.22 3.69 -2.16
CA PHE A 80 -11.60 3.20 -2.16
C PHE A 80 -12.03 2.77 -3.57
N THR A 81 -11.73 3.56 -4.58
CA THR A 81 -12.06 3.23 -5.99
C THR A 81 -11.32 1.98 -6.46
N GLU A 82 -10.06 1.78 -6.08
CA GLU A 82 -9.30 0.56 -6.37
C GLU A 82 -9.99 -0.67 -5.77
N TRP A 83 -10.32 -0.62 -4.47
CA TRP A 83 -11.06 -1.67 -3.78
C TRP A 83 -12.43 -1.94 -4.42
N ASN A 84 -13.18 -0.90 -4.77
CA ASN A 84 -14.52 -1.00 -5.33
C ASN A 84 -14.54 -1.59 -6.75
N ARG A 85 -13.44 -1.48 -7.50
CA ARG A 85 -13.29 -2.07 -8.85
C ARG A 85 -13.05 -3.58 -8.81
N ILE A 86 -12.74 -4.18 -7.65
CA ILE A 86 -12.49 -5.61 -7.55
C ILE A 86 -13.83 -6.36 -7.61
N PRO A 87 -14.02 -7.28 -8.59
CA PRO A 87 -15.24 -8.05 -8.69
C PRO A 87 -15.52 -8.86 -7.42
N GLY A 88 -16.69 -8.68 -6.83
CA GLY A 88 -17.11 -9.39 -5.63
C GLY A 88 -16.81 -8.68 -4.31
N PHE A 89 -15.98 -7.66 -4.28
CA PHE A 89 -15.70 -6.90 -3.05
C PHE A 89 -16.79 -5.87 -2.74
N SER A 90 -17.33 -5.20 -3.75
CA SER A 90 -18.41 -4.21 -3.57
C SER A 90 -19.81 -4.79 -3.75
N MET A 91 -19.99 -5.84 -4.56
CA MET A 91 -21.31 -6.29 -5.02
C MET A 91 -22.04 -7.26 -4.09
N PHE A 92 -21.38 -7.95 -3.15
CA PHE A 92 -21.98 -9.03 -2.35
C PHE A 92 -21.64 -8.96 -0.86
N GLY A 93 -21.45 -7.74 -0.32
CA GLY A 93 -21.01 -7.60 1.07
C GLY A 93 -19.59 -8.15 1.26
N GLY A 94 -18.71 -7.90 0.29
CA GLY A 94 -17.33 -8.35 0.30
C GLY A 94 -16.56 -7.86 1.51
N ILE A 95 -15.27 -8.15 1.58
CA ILE A 95 -14.41 -7.80 2.71
C ILE A 95 -14.31 -6.27 2.81
N PRO A 96 -14.94 -5.61 3.81
CA PRO A 96 -14.84 -4.17 3.96
C PRO A 96 -13.46 -3.76 4.46
N CYS A 97 -13.11 -2.48 4.27
CA CYS A 97 -11.84 -1.90 4.72
C CYS A 97 -11.58 -2.17 6.21
N GLN A 98 -12.62 -2.13 7.01
CA GLN A 98 -12.57 -2.36 8.46
C GLN A 98 -12.06 -3.76 8.81
N SER A 99 -12.30 -4.77 7.97
CA SER A 99 -11.86 -6.15 8.27
C SER A 99 -10.34 -6.28 8.36
N CYS A 100 -9.58 -5.50 7.60
CA CYS A 100 -8.12 -5.50 7.65
C CYS A 100 -7.56 -4.36 8.51
N HIS A 101 -8.13 -3.14 8.39
CA HIS A 101 -7.59 -1.94 9.03
C HIS A 101 -8.16 -1.65 10.41
N MET A 102 -9.27 -2.28 10.78
CA MET A 102 -9.94 -2.20 12.08
C MET A 102 -10.48 -3.56 12.50
N PRO A 103 -9.63 -4.60 12.61
CA PRO A 103 -10.11 -5.95 12.89
C PRO A 103 -10.91 -6.00 14.19
N GLU A 104 -11.94 -6.85 14.20
CA GLU A 104 -12.74 -7.10 15.38
C GLU A 104 -11.93 -7.81 16.48
N LYS A 105 -12.11 -7.39 17.71
CA LYS A 105 -11.52 -7.97 18.90
C LYS A 105 -12.44 -9.00 19.53
N GLU A 106 -11.90 -9.78 20.47
CA GLU A 106 -12.66 -10.81 21.20
C GLU A 106 -13.89 -10.27 21.95
N ASP A 107 -13.88 -9.00 22.32
CA ASP A 107 -14.98 -8.33 23.03
C ASP A 107 -16.04 -7.72 22.09
N GLY A 108 -15.93 -7.95 20.78
CA GLY A 108 -16.81 -7.40 19.74
C GLY A 108 -16.59 -5.93 19.41
N THR A 109 -15.55 -5.30 19.97
CA THR A 109 -15.10 -3.97 19.56
C THR A 109 -14.07 -4.08 18.42
N HIS A 110 -13.84 -2.97 17.73
CA HIS A 110 -12.85 -2.91 16.65
C HIS A 110 -11.52 -2.30 17.11
N ASP A 111 -10.42 -2.73 16.52
CA ASP A 111 -9.14 -2.07 16.70
C ASP A 111 -9.18 -0.70 16.00
N HIS A 112 -8.79 0.36 16.72
CA HIS A 112 -8.78 1.73 16.23
C HIS A 112 -7.35 2.23 15.91
N ASN A 113 -6.39 1.31 15.78
CA ASN A 113 -5.02 1.67 15.38
C ASN A 113 -4.92 2.04 13.90
N PHE A 114 -5.91 1.67 13.07
CA PHE A 114 -5.94 1.95 11.64
C PHE A 114 -4.64 1.53 10.96
N ILE A 115 -4.23 0.27 11.18
CA ILE A 115 -2.95 -0.22 10.68
C ILE A 115 -2.85 -0.01 9.17
N GLY A 116 -1.80 0.68 8.78
CA GLY A 116 -1.37 0.92 7.40
C GLY A 116 0.14 0.73 7.35
N VAL A 117 0.84 1.68 6.74
CA VAL A 117 2.30 1.63 6.58
C VAL A 117 3.03 2.70 7.39
N ASP A 118 2.31 3.67 7.93
CA ASP A 118 2.89 4.82 8.62
C ASP A 118 3.14 4.49 10.11
N LEU A 119 4.31 4.87 10.59
CA LEU A 119 4.71 4.82 11.99
C LEU A 119 4.95 6.23 12.51
N ASP A 120 4.84 6.44 13.82
CA ASP A 120 5.21 7.70 14.45
C ASP A 120 6.71 7.96 14.29
N LEU A 121 7.07 8.96 13.50
CA LEU A 121 8.46 9.34 13.22
C LEU A 121 9.19 9.89 14.45
N GLY A 122 8.48 10.25 15.51
CA GLY A 122 9.06 10.69 16.79
C GLY A 122 9.57 9.54 17.66
N ILE A 123 9.28 8.30 17.28
CA ILE A 123 9.65 7.09 18.02
C ILE A 123 10.56 6.24 17.13
N PRO A 124 11.72 5.75 17.64
CA PRO A 124 12.54 4.80 16.89
C PRO A 124 11.68 3.62 16.40
N TYR A 125 11.82 3.23 15.14
CA TYR A 125 10.88 2.31 14.49
C TYR A 125 10.71 0.97 15.24
N LEU A 126 11.78 0.40 15.80
CA LEU A 126 11.74 -0.83 16.61
C LEU A 126 11.07 -0.65 17.98
N GLU A 127 10.96 0.57 18.47
CA GLU A 127 10.31 0.91 19.73
C GLU A 127 8.85 1.36 19.52
N ASN A 128 8.43 1.53 18.25
CA ASN A 128 7.10 1.97 17.91
C ASN A 128 6.08 0.87 18.26
N PRO A 129 5.03 1.16 19.03
CA PRO A 129 4.06 0.15 19.46
C PRO A 129 3.27 -0.50 18.31
N LEU A 130 3.29 0.09 17.11
CA LEU A 130 2.64 -0.45 15.92
C LEU A 130 3.60 -1.18 14.98
N PHE A 131 4.91 -1.21 15.29
CA PHE A 131 5.91 -1.76 14.39
C PHE A 131 5.63 -3.20 13.96
N GLU A 132 5.33 -4.08 14.92
CA GLU A 132 5.03 -5.49 14.62
C GLU A 132 3.78 -5.61 13.73
N LYS A 133 2.71 -4.90 14.05
CA LYS A 133 1.46 -4.95 13.27
C LYS A 133 1.64 -4.43 11.84
N VAL A 134 2.42 -3.37 11.67
CA VAL A 134 2.74 -2.82 10.34
C VAL A 134 3.62 -3.79 9.55
N SER A 135 4.61 -4.40 10.20
CA SER A 135 5.47 -5.41 9.58
C SER A 135 4.67 -6.63 9.12
N ASP A 136 3.83 -7.18 9.97
CA ASP A 136 2.97 -8.33 9.66
C ASP A 136 2.04 -8.01 8.48
N MET A 137 1.45 -6.81 8.45
CA MET A 137 0.60 -6.37 7.34
C MET A 137 1.37 -6.25 6.04
N LEU A 138 2.57 -5.67 6.05
CA LEU A 138 3.42 -5.56 4.86
C LEU A 138 3.88 -6.94 4.37
N GLU A 139 4.32 -7.82 5.27
CA GLU A 139 4.75 -9.19 4.93
C GLU A 139 3.61 -10.02 4.32
N SER A 140 2.37 -9.81 4.77
CA SER A 140 1.18 -10.48 4.24
C SER A 140 0.62 -9.85 2.96
N SER A 141 1.17 -8.71 2.52
CA SER A 141 0.64 -7.94 1.37
C SER A 141 1.08 -8.47 0.02
N VAL A 142 2.18 -9.22 -0.04
CA VAL A 142 2.74 -9.75 -1.28
C VAL A 142 3.25 -11.18 -1.11
N GLU A 143 3.19 -11.94 -2.19
CA GLU A 143 3.92 -13.20 -2.33
C GLU A 143 5.00 -13.05 -3.41
N MET A 144 6.18 -13.58 -3.15
CA MET A 144 7.30 -13.53 -4.09
C MET A 144 7.82 -14.93 -4.39
N SER A 145 8.20 -15.17 -5.64
CA SER A 145 8.80 -16.43 -6.07
C SER A 145 9.91 -16.20 -7.09
N PHE A 146 10.84 -17.17 -7.17
CA PHE A 146 11.86 -17.28 -8.21
C PHE A 146 11.36 -18.12 -9.39
N GLU A 147 10.14 -17.84 -9.83
CA GLU A 147 9.50 -18.52 -10.95
C GLU A 147 8.73 -17.53 -11.81
N VAL A 148 8.98 -17.54 -13.11
CA VAL A 148 8.21 -16.81 -14.12
C VAL A 148 7.95 -17.71 -15.31
N TRP A 149 6.67 -18.04 -15.59
CA TRP A 149 6.24 -18.86 -16.74
C TRP A 149 6.96 -20.21 -16.89
N GLY A 150 7.24 -20.88 -15.76
CA GLY A 150 7.96 -22.15 -15.77
C GLY A 150 9.48 -22.00 -15.92
N GLN A 151 10.00 -20.79 -15.89
CA GLN A 151 11.43 -20.53 -15.72
C GLN A 151 11.72 -20.42 -14.23
N TYR A 152 12.68 -21.17 -13.78
CA TYR A 152 13.11 -21.24 -12.38
C TYR A 152 14.56 -20.81 -12.24
N LEU A 153 14.94 -20.41 -11.05
CA LEU A 153 16.34 -20.22 -10.71
C LEU A 153 17.08 -21.55 -10.88
N PRO A 154 18.18 -21.62 -11.69
CA PRO A 154 18.86 -22.87 -11.94
C PRO A 154 19.60 -23.38 -10.69
N GLU A 155 19.57 -24.70 -10.47
CA GLU A 155 20.29 -25.36 -9.36
C GLU A 155 21.81 -25.38 -9.58
N SER A 156 22.28 -25.31 -10.83
CA SER A 156 23.70 -25.30 -11.19
C SER A 156 23.94 -24.47 -12.44
N ILE A 157 25.08 -23.81 -12.49
CA ILE A 157 25.46 -22.91 -13.58
C ILE A 157 26.91 -23.16 -13.95
N SER A 158 27.22 -23.12 -15.26
CA SER A 158 28.59 -23.16 -15.75
C SER A 158 29.24 -21.78 -15.74
N MET A 159 30.56 -21.73 -15.60
CA MET A 159 31.31 -20.48 -15.67
C MET A 159 31.09 -19.78 -17.00
N LEU A 160 31.06 -18.43 -16.97
CA LEU A 160 30.83 -17.55 -18.12
C LEU A 160 29.41 -17.57 -18.71
N ASP A 161 28.50 -18.34 -18.09
CA ASP A 161 27.10 -18.31 -18.45
C ASP A 161 26.43 -17.02 -17.93
N THR A 162 25.36 -16.63 -18.59
CA THR A 162 24.46 -15.60 -18.05
C THR A 162 23.48 -16.26 -17.09
N LEU A 163 23.45 -15.75 -15.86
CA LEU A 163 22.44 -16.15 -14.88
C LEU A 163 21.17 -15.33 -15.14
N TYR A 164 20.06 -16.02 -15.39
CA TYR A 164 18.72 -15.45 -15.45
C TYR A 164 18.01 -15.67 -14.12
N ILE A 165 17.60 -14.60 -13.48
CA ILE A 165 16.94 -14.62 -12.17
C ILE A 165 15.49 -14.17 -12.36
N PRO A 166 14.55 -15.11 -12.51
CA PRO A 166 13.13 -14.78 -12.62
C PRO A 166 12.58 -14.42 -11.25
N ILE A 167 11.90 -13.28 -11.14
CA ILE A 167 11.18 -12.86 -9.93
C ILE A 167 9.75 -12.54 -10.32
N ALA A 168 8.80 -13.18 -9.67
CA ALA A 168 7.39 -12.85 -9.70
C ALA A 168 6.97 -12.26 -8.36
N ILE A 169 6.16 -11.20 -8.39
CA ILE A 169 5.58 -10.54 -7.22
C ILE A 169 4.07 -10.52 -7.43
N GLU A 170 3.33 -11.14 -6.55
CA GLU A 170 1.86 -11.17 -6.55
C GLU A 170 1.32 -10.30 -5.42
N SER A 171 0.42 -9.37 -5.75
CA SER A 171 -0.29 -8.57 -4.75
C SER A 171 -1.42 -9.39 -4.13
N LEU A 172 -1.43 -9.46 -2.81
CA LEU A 172 -2.48 -10.10 -2.01
C LEU A 172 -3.44 -9.07 -1.38
N THR A 173 -3.30 -7.80 -1.75
CA THR A 173 -4.08 -6.69 -1.20
C THR A 173 -5.29 -6.34 -2.06
N ALA A 174 -6.29 -5.74 -1.42
CA ALA A 174 -7.51 -5.28 -2.07
C ALA A 174 -7.40 -3.86 -2.69
N HIS A 175 -6.22 -3.32 -2.78
CA HIS A 175 -5.86 -2.06 -3.42
C HIS A 175 -4.42 -2.13 -3.91
N SER A 176 -3.95 -1.14 -4.63
CA SER A 176 -2.58 -1.13 -5.17
C SER A 176 -1.50 -1.03 -4.08
N ILE A 177 -0.27 -1.40 -4.42
CA ILE A 177 0.93 -1.25 -3.59
C ILE A 177 1.97 -0.42 -4.36
N PRO A 178 2.33 0.78 -3.87
CA PRO A 178 1.63 1.60 -2.87
C PRO A 178 0.24 2.04 -3.31
N SER A 179 -0.65 2.33 -2.35
CA SER A 179 -1.94 2.98 -2.59
C SER A 179 -2.04 4.27 -1.76
N GLY A 180 -3.15 4.95 -1.86
CA GLY A 180 -3.35 6.23 -1.21
C GLY A 180 -2.54 7.33 -1.90
N THR A 181 -1.75 8.07 -1.13
CA THR A 181 -0.81 9.05 -1.67
C THR A 181 0.42 8.37 -2.28
N SER A 182 0.20 7.50 -3.25
CA SER A 182 1.21 6.63 -3.88
C SER A 182 2.40 7.38 -4.52
N PHE A 183 2.25 8.68 -4.79
CA PHE A 183 3.32 9.56 -5.27
C PHE A 183 4.32 9.96 -4.18
N ASN A 184 3.96 9.86 -2.89
CA ASN A 184 4.84 10.09 -1.75
C ASN A 184 5.45 8.80 -1.22
N ARG A 185 4.97 7.65 -1.67
CA ARG A 185 5.37 6.32 -1.22
C ARG A 185 6.06 5.58 -2.35
N GLU A 186 6.91 4.63 -1.99
CA GLU A 186 7.54 3.75 -2.96
C GLU A 186 7.77 2.35 -2.39
N ALA A 187 7.68 1.36 -3.27
CA ALA A 187 8.13 0.01 -2.99
C ALA A 187 9.02 -0.46 -4.12
N TRP A 188 9.99 -1.31 -3.84
CA TRP A 188 10.92 -1.80 -4.85
C TRP A 188 11.46 -3.17 -4.48
N ILE A 189 12.05 -3.83 -5.48
CA ILE A 189 12.74 -5.09 -5.25
C ILE A 189 14.22 -4.81 -5.03
N GLU A 190 14.72 -5.24 -3.89
CA GLU A 190 16.14 -5.39 -3.63
C GLU A 190 16.54 -6.82 -3.97
N LEU A 191 17.45 -6.96 -4.93
CA LEU A 191 18.04 -8.24 -5.34
C LEU A 191 19.53 -8.23 -5.08
N THR A 192 20.04 -9.30 -4.49
CA THR A 192 21.49 -9.52 -4.32
C THR A 192 21.88 -10.92 -4.77
N VAL A 193 23.00 -11.01 -5.47
CA VAL A 193 23.70 -12.27 -5.77
C VAL A 193 25.05 -12.22 -5.09
N SER A 194 25.34 -13.21 -4.26
CA SER A 194 26.63 -13.28 -3.55
C SER A 194 27.32 -14.62 -3.79
N ASN A 195 28.67 -14.57 -3.77
CA ASN A 195 29.53 -15.74 -3.78
C ASN A 195 30.43 -15.69 -2.54
N ASN A 196 30.30 -16.69 -1.66
CA ASN A 196 31.04 -16.73 -0.39
C ASN A 196 30.95 -15.40 0.38
N ASP A 197 29.73 -14.91 0.62
CA ASP A 197 29.40 -13.67 1.34
C ASP A 197 29.82 -12.35 0.63
N ASN A 198 30.45 -12.41 -0.54
CA ASN A 198 30.73 -11.22 -1.34
C ASN A 198 29.61 -10.98 -2.35
N ILE A 199 29.00 -9.80 -2.32
CA ILE A 199 28.02 -9.39 -3.31
C ILE A 199 28.75 -9.20 -4.64
N ILE A 200 28.30 -9.93 -5.67
CA ILE A 200 28.83 -9.88 -7.04
C ILE A 200 27.86 -9.22 -8.03
N TYR A 201 26.59 -9.13 -7.65
CA TYR A 201 25.55 -8.38 -8.37
C TYR A 201 24.50 -7.90 -7.39
N SER A 202 23.94 -6.72 -7.63
CA SER A 202 22.80 -6.20 -6.88
C SER A 202 21.99 -5.22 -7.72
N SER A 203 20.70 -5.14 -7.43
CA SER A 203 19.78 -4.10 -7.91
C SER A 203 18.89 -3.65 -6.76
N GLY A 204 18.56 -2.36 -6.71
CA GLY A 204 17.72 -1.79 -5.66
C GLY A 204 18.35 -1.80 -4.25
N LEU A 205 19.66 -2.03 -4.14
CA LEU A 205 20.36 -2.02 -2.86
C LEU A 205 20.47 -0.58 -2.33
N LEU A 206 20.14 -0.39 -1.06
CA LEU A 206 20.35 0.89 -0.39
C LEU A 206 21.82 1.13 -0.13
N PHE A 207 22.29 2.35 -0.39
CA PHE A 207 23.67 2.72 -0.10
C PHE A 207 23.98 2.57 1.41
N GLN A 208 25.14 2.04 1.72
CA GLN A 208 25.60 1.92 3.11
C GLN A 208 25.57 3.29 3.80
N ASN A 209 24.95 3.35 4.97
CA ASN A 209 24.76 4.55 5.79
C ASN A 209 23.82 5.63 5.18
N SER A 210 23.05 5.30 4.15
CA SER A 210 22.08 6.17 3.52
C SER A 210 20.82 5.37 3.22
N ALA A 211 19.65 5.99 3.41
CA ALA A 211 18.40 5.44 2.92
C ALA A 211 18.17 5.75 1.43
N ALA A 212 19.21 6.21 0.71
CA ALA A 212 19.09 6.57 -0.69
C ALA A 212 19.04 5.33 -1.60
N LEU A 213 18.08 5.33 -2.50
CA LEU A 213 17.94 4.38 -3.59
C LEU A 213 18.58 4.98 -4.84
N ASP A 214 19.28 4.17 -5.62
CA ASP A 214 19.79 4.59 -6.92
C ASP A 214 18.69 4.47 -7.98
N TYR A 215 18.10 5.59 -8.34
CA TYR A 215 17.09 5.64 -9.40
C TYR A 215 17.65 5.55 -10.82
N ASN A 216 18.99 5.53 -10.99
CA ASN A 216 19.65 5.28 -12.27
C ASN A 216 20.05 3.80 -12.44
N ASP A 217 19.68 2.93 -11.49
CA ASP A 217 19.84 1.49 -11.65
C ASP A 217 18.87 0.99 -12.74
N ASP A 218 19.41 0.60 -13.90
CA ASP A 218 18.64 0.12 -15.06
C ASP A 218 17.84 -1.16 -14.72
N ASP A 219 18.26 -1.89 -13.69
CA ASP A 219 17.62 -3.11 -13.23
C ASP A 219 16.61 -2.88 -12.11
N LEU A 220 16.46 -1.67 -11.61
CA LEU A 220 15.53 -1.36 -10.55
C LEU A 220 14.08 -1.69 -10.94
N LEU A 221 13.42 -2.54 -10.16
CA LEU A 221 11.98 -2.74 -10.24
C LEU A 221 11.31 -1.90 -9.14
N LEU A 222 10.75 -0.77 -9.55
CA LEU A 222 10.18 0.26 -8.67
C LEU A 222 8.67 0.37 -8.88
N PHE A 223 7.94 0.41 -7.79
CA PHE A 223 6.50 0.69 -7.70
C PHE A 223 6.31 2.07 -7.06
N LYS A 224 5.91 3.04 -7.86
CA LYS A 224 5.76 4.43 -7.45
C LYS A 224 4.87 5.18 -8.43
N SER A 225 4.14 6.18 -7.95
CA SER A 225 3.39 7.09 -8.81
C SER A 225 4.09 8.44 -8.91
N TYR A 226 3.79 9.16 -9.97
CA TYR A 226 4.32 10.50 -10.23
C TYR A 226 3.18 11.43 -10.59
N LEU A 227 3.09 12.56 -9.90
CA LEU A 227 2.18 13.64 -10.27
C LEU A 227 2.81 14.47 -11.38
N LEU A 228 2.02 14.80 -12.39
CA LEU A 228 2.40 15.71 -13.46
C LEU A 228 1.58 16.99 -13.37
N ASP A 229 2.22 18.12 -13.62
CA ASP A 229 1.57 19.42 -13.74
C ASP A 229 0.93 19.64 -15.12
N ALA A 230 0.38 20.84 -15.36
CA ALA A 230 -0.31 21.19 -16.61
C ALA A 230 0.58 21.18 -17.86
N VAL A 231 1.91 21.20 -17.71
CA VAL A 231 2.87 21.17 -18.83
C VAL A 231 3.54 19.80 -18.98
N GLY A 232 3.21 18.85 -18.08
CA GLY A 232 3.72 17.49 -18.11
C GLY A 232 5.00 17.29 -17.32
N ASP A 233 5.42 18.26 -16.54
CA ASP A 233 6.58 18.13 -15.65
C ASP A 233 6.16 17.49 -14.32
N THR A 234 7.08 16.73 -13.71
CA THR A 234 6.81 16.12 -12.40
C THR A 234 6.68 17.18 -11.31
N THR A 235 5.66 17.03 -10.45
CA THR A 235 5.41 17.90 -9.31
C THR A 235 5.20 17.11 -8.04
N HIS A 236 5.50 17.72 -6.89
CA HIS A 236 5.14 17.20 -5.56
C HIS A 236 3.89 17.88 -4.98
N SER A 237 3.34 18.85 -5.71
CA SER A 237 2.17 19.60 -5.30
C SER A 237 0.89 18.96 -5.83
N VAL A 238 0.10 18.40 -4.93
CA VAL A 238 -1.24 17.84 -5.27
C VAL A 238 -2.13 18.91 -5.90
N ILE A 239 -2.03 20.17 -5.44
CA ILE A 239 -2.86 21.27 -5.95
C ILE A 239 -2.51 21.61 -7.40
N ASP A 240 -1.25 21.46 -7.79
CA ASP A 240 -0.78 21.76 -9.14
C ASP A 240 -0.86 20.56 -10.09
N SER A 241 -1.23 19.37 -9.57
CA SER A 241 -1.32 18.18 -10.38
C SER A 241 -2.49 18.21 -11.36
N HIS A 242 -2.26 17.68 -12.55
CA HIS A 242 -3.24 17.51 -13.62
C HIS A 242 -3.36 16.05 -14.06
N GLU A 243 -2.30 15.27 -13.89
CA GLU A 243 -2.23 13.86 -14.27
C GLU A 243 -1.43 13.09 -13.22
N ILE A 244 -1.66 11.79 -13.14
CA ILE A 244 -0.84 10.86 -12.37
C ILE A 244 -0.39 9.70 -13.25
N ILE A 245 0.91 9.44 -13.26
CA ILE A 245 1.48 8.21 -13.81
C ILE A 245 1.55 7.20 -12.67
N ASN A 246 0.69 6.19 -12.69
CA ASN A 246 0.60 5.19 -11.64
C ASN A 246 1.34 3.90 -12.04
N ASN A 247 2.47 3.62 -11.41
CA ASN A 247 3.24 2.38 -11.55
C ASN A 247 3.16 1.48 -10.32
N SER A 248 2.18 1.67 -9.45
CA SER A 248 1.91 0.77 -8.33
C SER A 248 1.60 -0.65 -8.82
N LEU A 249 1.76 -1.64 -7.97
CA LEU A 249 1.31 -3.01 -8.21
C LEU A 249 -0.19 -3.09 -7.92
N PRO A 250 -1.07 -3.30 -8.92
CA PRO A 250 -2.51 -3.30 -8.69
C PRO A 250 -2.97 -4.47 -7.82
N ALA A 251 -4.14 -4.31 -7.20
CA ALA A 251 -4.77 -5.33 -6.36
C ALA A 251 -4.89 -6.68 -7.08
N TYR A 252 -4.51 -7.76 -6.41
CA TYR A 252 -4.59 -9.15 -6.91
C TYR A 252 -4.00 -9.35 -8.30
N THR A 253 -2.96 -8.59 -8.64
CA THR A 253 -2.22 -8.75 -9.88
C THR A 253 -0.79 -9.19 -9.63
N GLN A 254 -0.15 -9.67 -10.70
CA GLN A 254 1.23 -10.09 -10.65
C GLN A 254 2.11 -9.17 -11.51
N ARG A 255 3.27 -8.83 -11.02
CA ARG A 255 4.36 -8.22 -11.77
C ARG A 255 5.55 -9.17 -11.76
N PHE A 256 6.28 -9.22 -12.86
CA PHE A 256 7.48 -10.04 -12.95
C PHE A 256 8.62 -9.28 -13.65
N LYS A 257 9.84 -9.67 -13.31
CA LYS A 257 11.07 -9.25 -13.97
C LYS A 257 12.03 -10.44 -14.04
N ILE A 258 12.76 -10.54 -15.13
CA ILE A 258 13.89 -11.47 -15.27
C ILE A 258 15.14 -10.58 -15.28
N TYR A 259 15.98 -10.76 -14.26
CA TYR A 259 17.27 -10.10 -14.17
C TYR A 259 18.30 -10.94 -14.92
N GLU A 260 19.21 -10.26 -15.64
CA GLU A 260 20.28 -10.89 -16.39
C GLU A 260 21.62 -10.47 -15.80
N PHE A 261 22.42 -11.44 -15.43
CA PHE A 261 23.73 -11.19 -14.85
C PHE A 261 24.77 -12.12 -15.44
N VAL A 262 25.82 -11.56 -16.06
CA VAL A 262 26.95 -12.32 -16.58
C VAL A 262 27.90 -12.68 -15.43
N LEU A 263 28.11 -13.97 -15.21
CA LEU A 263 28.96 -14.45 -14.14
C LEU A 263 30.42 -14.04 -14.38
N PRO A 264 31.11 -13.50 -13.36
CA PRO A 264 32.54 -13.24 -13.42
C PRO A 264 33.37 -14.50 -13.68
N GLU A 265 34.51 -14.32 -14.32
CA GLU A 265 35.51 -15.39 -14.44
C GLU A 265 36.02 -15.82 -13.05
N ASN A 266 36.32 -17.11 -12.89
CA ASN A 266 36.91 -17.70 -11.68
C ASN A 266 36.01 -17.77 -10.44
N LEU A 267 34.67 -17.77 -10.59
CA LEU A 267 33.75 -18.10 -9.50
C LEU A 267 33.90 -19.58 -9.14
N ASN A 268 33.96 -19.86 -7.83
CA ASN A 268 33.95 -21.21 -7.30
C ASN A 268 33.03 -21.27 -6.08
N GLY A 269 32.35 -22.40 -5.91
CA GLY A 269 31.50 -22.65 -4.76
C GLY A 269 30.03 -22.31 -5.04
N THR A 270 29.32 -21.91 -4.00
CA THR A 270 27.86 -21.67 -4.04
C THR A 270 27.56 -20.19 -4.29
N LEU A 271 26.59 -19.95 -5.16
CA LEU A 271 25.94 -18.65 -5.28
C LEU A 271 24.70 -18.62 -4.37
N SER A 272 24.52 -17.52 -3.68
CA SER A 272 23.31 -17.21 -2.93
C SER A 272 22.58 -16.08 -3.63
N VAL A 273 21.29 -16.28 -3.93
CA VAL A 273 20.40 -15.27 -4.49
C VAL A 273 19.37 -14.91 -3.45
N GLN A 274 19.24 -13.64 -3.14
CA GLN A 274 18.25 -13.13 -2.19
C GLN A 274 17.47 -11.99 -2.86
N ALA A 275 16.16 -12.03 -2.69
CA ALA A 275 15.28 -10.94 -3.11
C ALA A 275 14.31 -10.61 -1.98
N ARG A 276 14.04 -9.32 -1.81
CA ARG A 276 13.01 -8.84 -0.90
C ARG A 276 12.33 -7.61 -1.47
N MET A 277 11.04 -7.47 -1.21
CA MET A 277 10.33 -6.24 -1.49
C MET A 277 10.49 -5.30 -0.29
N LEU A 278 10.95 -4.09 -0.57
CA LEU A 278 11.10 -3.04 0.42
C LEU A 278 10.03 -1.98 0.21
N PHE A 279 9.60 -1.35 1.30
CA PHE A 279 8.59 -0.29 1.28
C PHE A 279 9.11 0.93 2.04
N ARG A 280 8.88 2.11 1.45
CA ARG A 280 9.14 3.42 2.07
C ARG A 280 7.86 4.22 2.06
N PRO A 281 7.34 4.61 3.27
CA PRO A 281 6.15 5.44 3.42
C PRO A 281 6.39 6.90 3.05
#